data_8a3530225eeed639ed08cd291afb1a16
#
_entry.id   8a3530225eeed639ed08cd291afb1a16
#
_cell.length_a   1.000
_cell.length_b   1.000
_cell.length_c   1.000
_cell.angle_alpha   90.00
_cell.angle_beta   90.00
_cell.angle_gamma   90.00
#
_symmetry.space_group_name_H-M   'P 1'
#
loop_
_entity.id
_entity.type
_entity.pdbx_description
1 polymer ?
#
loop_
_entity_poly.entity_id
_entity_poly.type
_entity_poly.pdbx_seq_one_letter_code
_entity_poly.pdbx_strand_id
1 'polypeptide(L)'
;MTLKNNKDKFFRSDNRTPEQMRPVNIIPEFISTAEGSALIEVGNTRVICTASIEESVPGFTKGSGKGWITAEYSMLPRSTLTRTPREASRGRQSGRTHEIQRLIGRAMRAVVDLKQLGERTITLDCDVIQADGGTRTASITGAFVAMGLAMQKLVEAGTLSAAPIRDFVAATSVGIVENTILLDLCYEEDSQAEVDLNFVMTGAHKIVEVQATAEQHPFDEGQLKQMMDYASKGIEALIAKQRTILAQLPLRQ
;
A
#
# COMPACT_ATOMS: atom_id res chain seq x y z
N MET A 1 -19.35 -30.30 -36.70
CA MET A 1 -17.98 -29.89 -36.33
C MET A 1 -18.02 -28.37 -36.20
N THR A 2 -18.31 -27.87 -35.00
CA THR A 2 -18.62 -26.47 -34.76
C THR A 2 -17.60 -25.94 -33.73
N LEU A 3 -16.62 -25.22 -34.24
CA LEU A 3 -15.69 -24.48 -33.43
C LEU A 3 -16.44 -23.30 -32.77
N LYS A 4 -16.91 -23.48 -31.55
CA LYS A 4 -17.23 -22.38 -30.63
C LYS A 4 -16.12 -22.29 -29.62
N ASN A 5 -15.16 -21.43 -29.85
CA ASN A 5 -14.25 -20.91 -28.83
C ASN A 5 -13.88 -19.47 -29.23
N ASN A 6 -14.84 -18.58 -29.12
CA ASN A 6 -14.54 -17.18 -28.88
C ASN A 6 -15.11 -16.90 -27.50
N LYS A 7 -14.35 -17.20 -26.43
CA LYS A 7 -14.59 -16.64 -25.10
C LYS A 7 -14.43 -15.14 -25.29
N ASP A 8 -15.49 -14.41 -25.07
CA ASP A 8 -15.49 -12.96 -25.07
C ASP A 8 -14.31 -12.50 -24.19
N LYS A 9 -13.28 -11.97 -24.84
CA LYS A 9 -12.16 -11.39 -24.12
C LYS A 9 -12.67 -10.15 -23.44
N PHE A 10 -12.73 -10.16 -22.11
CA PHE A 10 -12.96 -8.94 -21.35
C PHE A 10 -11.89 -7.91 -21.76
N PHE A 11 -12.32 -6.75 -22.22
CA PHE A 11 -11.44 -5.66 -22.59
C PHE A 11 -11.50 -4.59 -21.48
N ARG A 12 -10.40 -4.38 -20.81
CA ARG A 12 -10.23 -3.27 -19.88
C ARG A 12 -10.26 -1.95 -20.65
N SER A 13 -10.84 -0.91 -20.07
CA SER A 13 -11.00 0.41 -20.72
C SER A 13 -9.65 1.07 -21.11
N ASP A 14 -8.59 0.69 -20.42
CA ASP A 14 -7.21 1.14 -20.69
C ASP A 14 -6.36 0.15 -21.52
N ASN A 15 -6.99 -0.88 -22.10
CA ASN A 15 -6.36 -1.92 -22.92
C ASN A 15 -5.34 -2.80 -22.21
N ARG A 16 -5.28 -2.82 -20.88
CA ARG A 16 -4.44 -3.76 -20.12
C ARG A 16 -4.96 -5.19 -20.26
N THR A 17 -4.04 -6.16 -20.19
CA THR A 17 -4.45 -7.56 -19.99
C THR A 17 -4.93 -7.78 -18.54
N PRO A 18 -5.72 -8.85 -18.26
CA PRO A 18 -6.17 -9.13 -16.90
C PRO A 18 -5.06 -9.19 -15.84
N GLU A 19 -3.88 -9.67 -16.20
CA GLU A 19 -2.73 -9.80 -15.29
C GLU A 19 -1.83 -8.55 -15.24
N GLN A 20 -2.16 -7.50 -15.95
CA GLN A 20 -1.28 -6.34 -16.08
C GLN A 20 -1.67 -5.24 -15.09
N MET A 21 -0.68 -4.75 -14.34
CA MET A 21 -0.82 -3.55 -13.52
C MET A 21 -0.81 -2.27 -14.37
N ARG A 22 -1.42 -1.22 -13.84
CA ARG A 22 -1.21 0.15 -14.34
C ARG A 22 0.27 0.54 -14.25
N PRO A 23 0.74 1.51 -15.05
CA PRO A 23 2.07 2.07 -14.88
C PRO A 23 2.27 2.57 -13.45
N VAL A 24 3.40 2.19 -12.83
CA VAL A 24 3.75 2.60 -11.47
C VAL A 24 5.00 3.45 -11.51
N ASN A 25 4.92 4.62 -10.87
CA ASN A 25 6.04 5.53 -10.64
C ASN A 25 6.12 5.87 -9.15
N ILE A 26 7.33 5.94 -8.59
CA ILE A 26 7.56 6.35 -7.20
C ILE A 26 8.68 7.39 -7.23
N ILE A 27 8.36 8.60 -6.79
CA ILE A 27 9.29 9.73 -6.73
C ILE A 27 9.69 9.89 -5.26
N PRO A 28 10.91 9.49 -4.88
CA PRO A 28 11.40 9.65 -3.52
C PRO A 28 11.69 11.13 -3.20
N GLU A 29 11.79 11.45 -1.90
CA GLU A 29 12.13 12.77 -1.37
C GLU A 29 11.25 13.91 -1.90
N PHE A 30 9.97 13.60 -2.13
CA PHE A 30 9.01 14.53 -2.73
C PHE A 30 8.70 15.73 -1.82
N ILE A 31 8.68 15.54 -0.50
CA ILE A 31 8.51 16.58 0.52
C ILE A 31 9.83 16.77 1.25
N SER A 32 10.47 17.92 1.09
CA SER A 32 11.82 18.19 1.60
C SER A 32 11.88 18.40 3.12
N THR A 33 10.77 18.68 3.79
CA THR A 33 10.69 18.92 5.24
C THR A 33 10.49 17.64 6.06
N ALA A 34 10.10 16.51 5.43
CA ALA A 34 9.92 15.24 6.10
C ALA A 34 11.24 14.45 6.21
N GLU A 35 11.39 13.62 7.23
CA GLU A 35 12.54 12.71 7.33
C GLU A 35 12.58 11.72 6.19
N GLY A 36 11.42 11.28 5.71
CA GLY A 36 11.30 10.50 4.47
C GLY A 36 10.01 10.83 3.76
N SER A 37 10.02 10.81 2.44
CA SER A 37 8.81 11.07 1.67
C SER A 37 8.85 10.43 0.29
N ALA A 38 7.69 10.12 -0.25
CA ALA A 38 7.51 9.64 -1.62
C ALA A 38 6.17 10.08 -2.18
N LEU A 39 6.14 10.44 -3.46
CA LEU A 39 4.91 10.44 -4.25
C LEU A 39 4.83 9.12 -5.00
N ILE A 40 3.78 8.34 -4.75
CA ILE A 40 3.48 7.14 -5.53
C ILE A 40 2.34 7.41 -6.50
N GLU A 41 2.54 6.99 -7.75
CA GLU A 41 1.57 7.04 -8.82
C GLU A 41 1.33 5.61 -9.32
N VAL A 42 0.05 5.18 -9.34
CA VAL A 42 -0.40 3.92 -9.92
C VAL A 42 -1.50 4.26 -10.92
N GLY A 43 -1.14 4.33 -12.20
CA GLY A 43 -2.00 4.94 -13.21
C GLY A 43 -2.37 6.37 -12.83
N ASN A 44 -3.67 6.63 -12.66
CA ASN A 44 -4.17 7.93 -12.23
C ASN A 44 -4.27 8.09 -10.70
N THR A 45 -4.06 7.03 -9.92
CA THR A 45 -4.03 7.14 -8.46
C THR A 45 -2.70 7.75 -8.02
N ARG A 46 -2.76 8.80 -7.20
CA ARG A 46 -1.60 9.52 -6.67
C ARG A 46 -1.73 9.71 -5.17
N VAL A 47 -0.69 9.31 -4.44
CA VAL A 47 -0.65 9.43 -2.98
C VAL A 47 0.70 10.01 -2.57
N ILE A 48 0.67 11.07 -1.76
CA ILE A 48 1.86 11.56 -1.07
C ILE A 48 1.97 10.78 0.23
N CYS A 49 3.14 10.19 0.48
CA CYS A 49 3.45 9.50 1.72
C CYS A 49 4.63 10.19 2.38
N THR A 50 4.50 10.53 3.66
CA THR A 50 5.60 11.07 4.47
C THR A 50 5.85 10.19 5.68
N ALA A 51 7.06 10.24 6.22
CA ALA A 51 7.46 9.59 7.46
C ALA A 51 8.11 10.63 8.35
N SER A 52 7.55 10.83 9.53
CA SER A 52 8.06 11.72 10.58
C SER A 52 8.58 10.88 11.76
N ILE A 53 9.73 11.28 12.34
CA ILE A 53 10.37 10.55 13.43
C ILE A 53 10.30 11.38 14.72
N GLU A 54 9.81 10.77 15.79
CA GLU A 54 9.79 11.35 17.13
C GLU A 54 10.64 10.52 18.08
N GLU A 55 11.51 11.14 18.89
CA GLU A 55 12.33 10.50 19.91
C GLU A 55 11.51 10.17 21.19
N SER A 56 10.28 9.72 20.99
CA SER A 56 9.36 9.32 22.03
C SER A 56 8.41 8.24 21.55
N VAL A 57 7.79 7.51 22.47
CA VAL A 57 6.79 6.49 22.15
C VAL A 57 5.49 6.73 22.92
N PRO A 58 4.34 6.24 22.41
CA PRO A 58 3.07 6.28 23.11
C PRO A 58 3.16 5.65 24.50
N GLY A 59 2.34 6.13 25.45
CA GLY A 59 2.38 5.70 26.85
C GLY A 59 2.28 4.18 27.06
N PHE A 60 1.53 3.47 26.21
CA PHE A 60 1.40 2.01 26.27
C PHE A 60 2.67 1.24 25.83
N THR A 61 3.65 1.91 25.19
CA THR A 61 4.90 1.30 24.75
C THR A 61 6.09 1.80 25.58
N LYS A 62 5.92 2.89 26.35
CA LYS A 62 6.97 3.53 27.14
C LYS A 62 7.62 2.58 28.13
N GLY A 63 8.95 2.55 28.16
CA GLY A 63 9.72 1.66 29.02
C GLY A 63 9.83 0.21 28.55
N SER A 64 9.27 -0.12 27.35
CA SER A 64 9.37 -1.46 26.75
C SER A 64 10.67 -1.67 25.96
N GLY A 65 11.43 -0.60 25.70
CA GLY A 65 12.58 -0.60 24.81
C GLY A 65 12.22 -0.81 23.33
N LYS A 66 10.93 -0.67 22.96
CA LYS A 66 10.44 -0.85 21.61
C LYS A 66 9.95 0.46 21.04
N GLY A 67 10.20 0.66 19.76
CA GLY A 67 9.59 1.73 19.00
C GLY A 67 8.16 1.43 18.60
N TRP A 68 7.54 2.40 17.96
CA TRP A 68 6.19 2.30 17.44
C TRP A 68 6.10 2.86 16.02
N ILE A 69 5.20 2.31 15.21
CA ILE A 69 4.87 2.82 13.87
C ILE A 69 3.37 2.98 13.81
N THR A 70 2.94 4.16 13.46
CA THR A 70 1.52 4.50 13.26
C THR A 70 1.33 5.10 11.88
N ALA A 71 0.10 5.20 11.43
CA ALA A 71 -0.21 5.81 10.15
C ALA A 71 -1.50 6.63 10.23
N GLU A 72 -1.52 7.71 9.49
CA GLU A 72 -2.71 8.48 9.15
C GLU A 72 -2.99 8.37 7.66
N TYR A 73 -4.26 8.46 7.29
CA TYR A 73 -4.71 8.39 5.91
C TYR A 73 -5.78 9.44 5.68
N SER A 74 -5.66 10.17 4.59
CA SER A 74 -6.61 11.19 4.22
C SER A 74 -6.79 11.27 2.71
N MET A 75 -7.91 11.83 2.27
CA MET A 75 -8.18 12.12 0.87
C MET A 75 -8.46 13.60 0.68
N LEU A 76 -7.81 14.23 -0.30
CA LEU A 76 -8.16 15.61 -0.65
C LEU A 76 -9.61 15.68 -1.12
N PRO A 77 -10.34 16.77 -0.82
CA PRO A 77 -11.74 16.93 -1.22
C PRO A 77 -12.00 16.73 -2.71
N ARG A 78 -11.03 17.04 -3.56
CA ARG A 78 -11.10 16.88 -5.03
C ARG A 78 -10.20 15.78 -5.55
N SER A 79 -9.78 14.87 -4.72
CA SER A 79 -9.10 13.65 -5.18
C SER A 79 -10.02 12.73 -6.01
N THR A 80 -11.34 12.87 -5.85
CA THR A 80 -12.39 12.13 -6.55
C THR A 80 -13.11 13.00 -7.58
N LEU A 81 -13.87 12.41 -8.49
CA LEU A 81 -14.64 13.11 -9.54
C LEU A 81 -15.59 14.14 -8.96
N THR A 82 -16.26 13.83 -7.87
CA THR A 82 -17.09 14.75 -7.11
C THR A 82 -16.38 15.18 -5.84
N ARG A 83 -16.59 16.46 -5.41
CA ARG A 83 -16.00 16.96 -4.19
C ARG A 83 -16.55 16.25 -2.96
N THR A 84 -15.68 15.67 -2.14
CA THR A 84 -16.02 15.13 -0.81
C THR A 84 -15.69 16.16 0.28
N PRO A 85 -16.50 16.29 1.34
CA PRO A 85 -16.16 17.14 2.48
C PRO A 85 -14.93 16.62 3.22
N ARG A 86 -14.11 17.50 3.79
CA ARG A 86 -13.01 17.10 4.67
C ARG A 86 -13.56 16.41 5.93
N GLU A 87 -12.99 15.31 6.35
CA GLU A 87 -13.41 14.60 7.57
C GLU A 87 -13.22 15.46 8.82
N ALA A 88 -12.16 16.25 8.88
CA ALA A 88 -11.92 17.22 9.97
C ALA A 88 -13.08 18.20 10.15
N SER A 89 -13.75 18.63 9.05
CA SER A 89 -14.92 19.51 9.13
C SER A 89 -16.18 18.82 9.67
N ARG A 90 -16.17 17.47 9.72
CA ARG A 90 -17.26 16.66 10.29
C ARG A 90 -17.01 16.29 11.76
N GLY A 91 -15.86 16.68 12.32
CA GLY A 91 -15.47 16.40 13.70
C GLY A 91 -15.14 14.92 14.01
N ARG A 92 -15.16 14.05 13.00
CA ARG A 92 -14.80 12.63 13.17
C ARG A 92 -14.28 12.03 11.86
N GLN A 93 -13.36 11.10 11.97
CA GLN A 93 -12.93 10.26 10.87
C GLN A 93 -13.95 9.15 10.60
N SER A 94 -14.01 8.69 9.35
CA SER A 94 -14.85 7.56 8.96
C SER A 94 -14.26 6.22 9.44
N GLY A 95 -15.11 5.18 9.55
CA GLY A 95 -14.63 3.82 9.82
C GLY A 95 -13.65 3.33 8.78
N ARG A 96 -13.86 3.67 7.50
CA ARG A 96 -12.95 3.36 6.39
C ARG A 96 -11.57 4.00 6.60
N THR A 97 -11.51 5.26 7.00
CA THR A 97 -10.24 5.95 7.27
C THR A 97 -9.47 5.26 8.38
N HIS A 98 -10.12 4.95 9.51
CA HIS A 98 -9.49 4.23 10.61
C HIS A 98 -9.03 2.83 10.21
N GLU A 99 -9.80 2.11 9.41
CA GLU A 99 -9.42 0.80 8.89
C GLU A 99 -8.13 0.88 8.07
N ILE A 100 -8.05 1.82 7.12
CA ILE A 100 -6.87 2.00 6.24
C ILE A 100 -5.65 2.42 7.07
N GLN A 101 -5.78 3.34 8.02
CA GLN A 101 -4.70 3.73 8.94
C GLN A 101 -4.13 2.52 9.69
N ARG A 102 -5.02 1.67 10.22
CA ARG A 102 -4.62 0.44 10.93
C ARG A 102 -3.93 -0.56 10.01
N LEU A 103 -4.42 -0.69 8.78
CA LEU A 103 -3.85 -1.56 7.75
C LEU A 103 -2.42 -1.13 7.39
N ILE A 104 -2.19 0.16 7.08
CA ILE A 104 -0.87 0.69 6.77
C ILE A 104 0.08 0.46 7.96
N GLY A 105 -0.30 0.87 9.16
CA GLY A 105 0.52 0.70 10.36
C GLY A 105 0.87 -0.76 10.64
N ARG A 106 -0.07 -1.68 10.44
CA ARG A 106 0.13 -3.13 10.61
C ARG A 106 1.10 -3.68 9.57
N ALA A 107 0.96 -3.27 8.30
CA ALA A 107 1.85 -3.69 7.23
C ALA A 107 3.31 -3.29 7.52
N MET A 108 3.55 -2.06 7.99
CA MET A 108 4.89 -1.59 8.35
C MET A 108 5.47 -2.33 9.55
N ARG A 109 4.68 -2.50 10.61
CA ARG A 109 5.12 -3.23 11.82
C ARG A 109 5.44 -4.70 11.54
N ALA A 110 4.85 -5.32 10.53
CA ALA A 110 5.14 -6.70 10.17
C ALA A 110 6.57 -6.91 9.63
N VAL A 111 7.17 -5.87 9.06
CA VAL A 111 8.49 -5.94 8.41
C VAL A 111 9.59 -5.15 9.14
N VAL A 112 9.29 -4.54 10.29
CA VAL A 112 10.26 -3.76 11.07
C VAL A 112 10.57 -4.44 12.41
N ASP A 113 11.84 -4.40 12.82
CA ASP A 113 12.23 -4.77 14.16
C ASP A 113 12.03 -3.58 15.12
N LEU A 114 10.91 -3.56 15.82
CA LEU A 114 10.57 -2.48 16.73
C LEU A 114 11.52 -2.36 17.93
N LYS A 115 12.21 -3.43 18.33
CA LYS A 115 13.24 -3.37 19.39
C LYS A 115 14.48 -2.63 18.91
N GLN A 116 14.88 -2.89 17.68
CA GLN A 116 16.02 -2.25 17.05
C GLN A 116 15.76 -0.77 16.73
N LEU A 117 14.49 -0.42 16.45
CA LEU A 117 14.08 0.97 16.27
C LEU A 117 14.29 1.78 17.57
N GLY A 118 14.25 1.12 18.73
CA GLY A 118 14.32 1.77 20.05
C GLY A 118 13.05 2.59 20.32
N GLU A 119 12.99 3.29 21.45
CA GLU A 119 11.82 4.08 21.86
C GLU A 119 11.59 5.32 20.98
N ARG A 120 11.37 5.11 19.68
CA ARG A 120 11.00 6.13 18.67
C ARG A 120 9.65 5.82 18.06
N THR A 121 8.92 6.85 17.73
CA THR A 121 7.71 6.72 16.92
C THR A 121 8.01 7.16 15.49
N ILE A 122 7.57 6.35 14.51
CA ILE A 122 7.46 6.78 13.12
C ILE A 122 5.98 6.95 12.80
N THR A 123 5.60 8.16 12.49
CA THR A 123 4.26 8.50 11.99
C THR A 123 4.30 8.59 10.47
N LEU A 124 3.42 7.85 9.82
CA LEU A 124 3.29 7.82 8.37
C LEU A 124 2.02 8.54 7.98
N ASP A 125 2.14 9.60 7.20
CA ASP A 125 0.99 10.32 6.66
C ASP A 125 0.81 9.96 5.19
N CYS A 126 -0.38 9.53 4.81
CA CYS A 126 -0.72 9.12 3.45
C CYS A 126 -1.88 9.97 2.93
N ASP A 127 -1.59 10.95 2.10
CA ASP A 127 -2.55 11.89 1.54
C ASP A 127 -2.83 11.58 0.06
N VAL A 128 -4.05 11.12 -0.21
CA VAL A 128 -4.50 10.85 -1.57
C VAL A 128 -4.83 12.18 -2.26
N ILE A 129 -4.03 12.54 -3.27
CA ILE A 129 -4.23 13.76 -4.06
C ILE A 129 -5.07 13.51 -5.30
N GLN A 130 -5.07 12.27 -5.81
CA GLN A 130 -5.95 11.81 -6.89
C GLN A 130 -6.27 10.33 -6.70
N ALA A 131 -7.55 9.95 -6.80
CA ALA A 131 -8.04 8.60 -6.58
C ALA A 131 -8.64 8.03 -7.87
N ASP A 132 -8.13 6.87 -8.27
CA ASP A 132 -8.62 6.05 -9.38
C ASP A 132 -8.46 4.56 -9.06
N GLY A 133 -9.08 4.10 -7.97
CA GLY A 133 -8.92 2.73 -7.44
C GLY A 133 -7.57 2.49 -6.74
N GLY A 134 -7.50 1.54 -5.82
CA GLY A 134 -6.26 1.09 -5.17
C GLY A 134 -5.57 2.12 -4.27
N THR A 135 -6.28 3.10 -3.70
CA THR A 135 -5.63 4.14 -2.88
C THR A 135 -4.99 3.59 -1.61
N ARG A 136 -5.61 2.60 -0.93
CA ARG A 136 -5.06 1.97 0.27
C ARG A 136 -3.81 1.15 -0.02
N THR A 137 -3.77 0.44 -1.14
CA THR A 137 -2.63 -0.40 -1.54
C THR A 137 -1.45 0.45 -2.03
N ALA A 138 -1.73 1.53 -2.76
CA ALA A 138 -0.73 2.54 -3.11
C ALA A 138 -0.14 3.21 -1.87
N SER A 139 -0.99 3.55 -0.87
CA SER A 139 -0.53 4.13 0.41
C SER A 139 0.44 3.19 1.14
N ILE A 140 0.15 1.89 1.24
CA ILE A 140 1.07 0.91 1.87
C ILE A 140 2.41 0.90 1.14
N THR A 141 2.38 0.81 -0.19
CA THR A 141 3.58 0.69 -1.02
C THR A 141 4.44 1.96 -0.97
N GLY A 142 3.81 3.15 -1.00
CA GLY A 142 4.49 4.44 -0.89
C GLY A 142 4.98 4.75 0.53
N ALA A 143 4.19 4.43 1.55
CA ALA A 143 4.58 4.59 2.96
C ALA A 143 5.81 3.77 3.32
N PHE A 144 5.96 2.56 2.76
CA PHE A 144 7.17 1.76 2.96
C PHE A 144 8.42 2.48 2.42
N VAL A 145 8.33 3.12 1.25
CA VAL A 145 9.45 3.89 0.69
C VAL A 145 9.76 5.10 1.57
N ALA A 146 8.75 5.87 1.98
CA ALA A 146 8.94 7.01 2.87
C ALA A 146 9.59 6.60 4.20
N MET A 147 9.12 5.52 4.81
CA MET A 147 9.69 4.96 6.03
C MET A 147 11.14 4.52 5.84
N GLY A 148 11.44 3.84 4.73
CA GLY A 148 12.80 3.39 4.40
C GLY A 148 13.77 4.57 4.30
N LEU A 149 13.39 5.64 3.60
CA LEU A 149 14.19 6.86 3.48
C LEU A 149 14.40 7.56 4.83
N ALA A 150 13.36 7.63 5.68
CA ALA A 150 13.50 8.17 7.03
C ALA A 150 14.46 7.35 7.90
N MET A 151 14.39 6.03 7.84
CA MET A 151 15.32 5.14 8.55
C MET A 151 16.74 5.25 8.00
N GLN A 152 16.92 5.47 6.70
CA GLN A 152 18.24 5.72 6.10
C GLN A 152 18.89 6.96 6.72
N LYS A 153 18.16 8.06 6.91
CA LYS A 153 18.67 9.27 7.57
C LYS A 153 19.10 9.00 9.02
N LEU A 154 18.40 8.14 9.76
CA LEU A 154 18.85 7.72 11.11
C LEU A 154 20.17 6.95 11.07
N VAL A 155 20.38 6.13 10.05
CA VAL A 155 21.66 5.41 9.86
C VAL A 155 22.77 6.37 9.46
N GLU A 156 22.51 7.27 8.52
CA GLU A 156 23.49 8.29 8.08
C GLU A 156 23.89 9.24 9.21
N ALA A 157 22.96 9.58 10.10
CA ALA A 157 23.22 10.36 11.31
C ALA A 157 23.94 9.56 12.42
N GLY A 158 24.21 8.26 12.21
CA GLY A 158 24.83 7.39 13.23
C GLY A 158 23.91 7.03 14.40
N THR A 159 22.64 7.37 14.34
CA THR A 159 21.66 7.07 15.38
C THR A 159 21.29 5.59 15.41
N LEU A 160 21.26 4.95 14.25
CA LEU A 160 21.08 3.51 14.07
C LEU A 160 22.30 2.94 13.32
N SER A 161 22.74 1.75 13.70
CA SER A 161 23.82 1.05 12.99
C SER A 161 23.39 0.45 11.65
N ALA A 162 22.11 0.15 11.49
CA ALA A 162 21.47 -0.32 10.28
C ALA A 162 19.96 -0.05 10.35
N ALA A 163 19.31 0.05 9.21
CA ALA A 163 17.86 0.17 9.18
C ALA A 163 17.21 -1.10 9.75
N PRO A 164 16.28 -0.97 10.72
CA PRO A 164 15.65 -2.11 11.38
C PRO A 164 14.55 -2.75 10.52
N ILE A 165 14.73 -2.77 9.21
CA ILE A 165 13.81 -3.36 8.24
C ILE A 165 14.24 -4.81 7.98
N ARG A 166 13.33 -5.76 8.20
CA ARG A 166 13.54 -7.20 8.00
C ARG A 166 13.24 -7.65 6.58
N ASP A 167 12.30 -7.01 5.92
CA ASP A 167 11.86 -7.36 4.56
C ASP A 167 11.14 -6.17 3.92
N PHE A 168 10.96 -6.21 2.61
CA PHE A 168 10.11 -5.29 1.87
C PHE A 168 8.64 -5.67 2.06
N VAL A 169 7.74 -4.71 1.89
CA VAL A 169 6.29 -4.95 1.88
C VAL A 169 5.62 -4.06 0.86
N ALA A 170 4.70 -4.62 0.09
CA ALA A 170 3.86 -3.89 -0.84
C ALA A 170 2.45 -4.48 -0.87
N ALA A 171 1.54 -3.78 -1.51
CA ALA A 171 0.15 -4.17 -1.62
C ALA A 171 -0.41 -3.84 -3.00
N THR A 172 -1.36 -4.66 -3.45
CA THR A 172 -2.15 -4.40 -4.66
C THR A 172 -3.59 -4.87 -4.46
N SER A 173 -4.49 -4.43 -5.35
CA SER A 173 -5.85 -4.94 -5.44
C SER A 173 -5.98 -5.96 -6.55
N VAL A 174 -6.92 -6.87 -6.40
CA VAL A 174 -7.38 -7.82 -7.43
C VAL A 174 -8.88 -7.94 -7.29
N GLY A 175 -9.62 -8.07 -8.37
CA GLY A 175 -11.05 -8.31 -8.27
C GLY A 175 -11.57 -9.20 -9.37
N ILE A 176 -12.85 -9.56 -9.25
CA ILE A 176 -13.60 -10.27 -10.27
C ILE A 176 -14.59 -9.29 -10.90
N VAL A 177 -14.46 -9.06 -12.20
CA VAL A 177 -15.36 -8.20 -12.99
C VAL A 177 -15.82 -9.01 -14.18
N GLU A 178 -17.12 -9.13 -14.40
CA GLU A 178 -17.72 -9.95 -15.47
C GLU A 178 -17.08 -11.36 -15.56
N ASN A 179 -17.01 -12.05 -14.40
CA ASN A 179 -16.36 -13.39 -14.26
C ASN A 179 -14.87 -13.44 -14.65
N THR A 180 -14.18 -12.29 -14.80
CA THR A 180 -12.76 -12.23 -15.13
C THR A 180 -11.97 -11.69 -13.95
N ILE A 181 -10.91 -12.39 -13.57
CA ILE A 181 -10.00 -11.92 -12.51
C ILE A 181 -9.06 -10.88 -13.09
N LEU A 182 -9.03 -9.70 -12.48
CA LEU A 182 -8.26 -8.53 -12.91
C LEU A 182 -7.29 -8.10 -11.80
N LEU A 183 -6.02 -7.92 -12.15
CA LEU A 183 -5.00 -7.34 -11.28
C LEU A 183 -5.08 -5.81 -11.32
N ASP A 184 -4.95 -5.17 -10.16
CA ASP A 184 -4.86 -3.72 -10.00
C ASP A 184 -6.04 -2.98 -10.64
N LEU A 185 -7.17 -3.01 -9.93
CA LEU A 185 -8.42 -2.40 -10.38
C LEU A 185 -8.30 -0.86 -10.42
N CYS A 186 -8.71 -0.24 -11.53
CA CYS A 186 -9.04 1.18 -11.56
C CYS A 186 -10.44 1.42 -10.94
N TYR A 187 -10.83 2.68 -10.74
CA TYR A 187 -12.10 3.01 -10.09
C TYR A 187 -13.32 2.45 -10.86
N GLU A 188 -13.29 2.50 -12.17
CA GLU A 188 -14.38 1.97 -13.02
C GLU A 188 -14.58 0.47 -12.80
N GLU A 189 -13.49 -0.30 -12.75
CA GLU A 189 -13.49 -1.73 -12.49
C GLU A 189 -13.89 -2.05 -11.04
N ASP A 190 -13.30 -1.35 -10.08
CA ASP A 190 -13.54 -1.52 -8.63
C ASP A 190 -15.03 -1.29 -8.28
N SER A 191 -15.66 -0.27 -8.90
CA SER A 191 -17.06 0.07 -8.67
C SER A 191 -18.07 -0.97 -9.21
N GLN A 192 -17.64 -1.85 -10.10
CA GLN A 192 -18.45 -2.89 -10.74
C GLN A 192 -18.01 -4.30 -10.31
N ALA A 193 -16.96 -4.41 -9.50
CA ALA A 193 -16.41 -5.69 -9.10
C ALA A 193 -17.42 -6.53 -8.32
N GLU A 194 -17.54 -7.80 -8.69
CA GLU A 194 -18.30 -8.81 -7.97
C GLU A 194 -17.56 -9.22 -6.69
N VAL A 195 -16.25 -9.19 -6.73
CA VAL A 195 -15.33 -9.46 -5.62
C VAL A 195 -14.20 -8.45 -5.64
N ASP A 196 -13.89 -7.82 -4.51
CA ASP A 196 -12.71 -6.99 -4.28
C ASP A 196 -11.78 -7.68 -3.28
N LEU A 197 -10.51 -7.80 -3.64
CA LEU A 197 -9.46 -8.33 -2.80
C LEU A 197 -8.33 -7.31 -2.71
N ASN A 198 -7.94 -6.95 -1.49
CA ASN A 198 -6.72 -6.21 -1.18
C ASN A 198 -5.71 -7.16 -0.53
N PHE A 199 -4.52 -7.25 -1.11
CA PHE A 199 -3.50 -8.21 -0.71
C PHE A 199 -2.22 -7.50 -0.31
N VAL A 200 -1.69 -7.83 0.86
CA VAL A 200 -0.42 -7.31 1.41
C VAL A 200 0.54 -8.45 1.63
N MET A 201 1.71 -8.39 1.00
CA MET A 201 2.70 -9.46 1.05
C MET A 201 4.11 -8.89 1.18
N THR A 202 5.00 -9.65 1.81
CA THR A 202 6.43 -9.31 1.94
C THR A 202 7.25 -9.81 0.76
N GLY A 203 8.50 -9.32 0.66
CA GLY A 203 9.47 -9.75 -0.36
C GLY A 203 9.87 -11.23 -0.25
N ALA A 204 9.70 -11.85 0.91
CA ALA A 204 9.88 -13.28 1.14
C ALA A 204 8.57 -14.07 0.93
N HIS A 205 7.60 -13.52 0.20
CA HIS A 205 6.29 -14.13 -0.10
C HIS A 205 5.46 -14.50 1.14
N LYS A 206 5.67 -13.81 2.28
CA LYS A 206 4.84 -14.00 3.47
C LYS A 206 3.65 -13.07 3.41
N ILE A 207 2.46 -13.62 3.67
CA ILE A 207 1.22 -12.86 3.68
C ILE A 207 1.15 -12.03 4.97
N VAL A 208 0.90 -10.74 4.83
CA VAL A 208 0.66 -9.81 5.95
C VAL A 208 -0.83 -9.66 6.19
N GLU A 209 -1.59 -9.48 5.11
CA GLU A 209 -3.05 -9.33 5.19
C GLU A 209 -3.73 -9.73 3.89
N VAL A 210 -4.88 -10.37 4.01
CA VAL A 210 -5.81 -10.67 2.92
C VAL A 210 -7.16 -10.11 3.32
N GLN A 211 -7.67 -9.19 2.54
CA GLN A 211 -9.00 -8.62 2.74
C GLN A 211 -9.78 -8.84 1.45
N ALA A 212 -10.72 -9.78 1.47
CA ALA A 212 -11.53 -10.13 0.32
C ALA A 212 -13.01 -10.01 0.67
N THR A 213 -13.77 -9.35 -0.18
CA THR A 213 -15.21 -9.13 0.01
C THR A 213 -15.94 -9.50 -1.28
N ALA A 214 -16.96 -10.33 -1.13
CA ALA A 214 -17.93 -10.60 -2.18
C ALA A 214 -19.05 -9.55 -2.11
N GLU A 215 -19.15 -8.71 -3.13
CA GLU A 215 -20.16 -7.64 -3.19
C GLU A 215 -21.52 -8.15 -3.74
N GLN A 216 -21.47 -9.14 -4.61
CA GLN A 216 -22.69 -9.66 -5.28
C GLN A 216 -22.84 -11.16 -5.09
N HIS A 217 -21.82 -11.97 -5.41
CA HIS A 217 -21.85 -13.41 -5.35
C HIS A 217 -20.65 -13.97 -4.62
N PRO A 218 -20.81 -15.00 -3.77
CA PRO A 218 -19.68 -15.68 -3.11
C PRO A 218 -18.68 -16.19 -4.16
N PHE A 219 -17.41 -16.17 -3.83
CA PHE A 219 -16.32 -16.73 -4.61
C PHE A 219 -15.78 -18.02 -3.95
N ASP A 220 -15.19 -18.89 -4.74
CA ASP A 220 -14.65 -20.16 -4.26
C ASP A 220 -13.13 -20.10 -3.96
N GLU A 221 -12.61 -21.20 -3.39
CA GLU A 221 -11.17 -21.31 -3.05
C GLU A 221 -10.25 -21.21 -4.27
N GLY A 222 -10.71 -21.74 -5.43
CA GLY A 222 -9.94 -21.68 -6.68
C GLY A 222 -9.80 -20.24 -7.18
N GLN A 223 -10.89 -19.47 -7.11
CA GLN A 223 -10.89 -18.04 -7.43
C GLN A 223 -10.01 -17.25 -6.47
N LEU A 224 -10.11 -17.51 -5.15
CA LEU A 224 -9.23 -16.89 -4.16
C LEU A 224 -7.77 -17.15 -4.46
N LYS A 225 -7.41 -18.42 -4.74
CA LYS A 225 -6.03 -18.78 -5.06
C LYS A 225 -5.54 -18.05 -6.31
N GLN A 226 -6.33 -18.00 -7.37
CA GLN A 226 -5.95 -17.32 -8.60
C GLN A 226 -5.82 -15.79 -8.40
N MET A 227 -6.69 -15.17 -7.60
CA MET A 227 -6.56 -13.76 -7.22
C MET A 227 -5.26 -13.50 -6.45
N MET A 228 -4.90 -14.38 -5.51
CA MET A 228 -3.65 -14.28 -4.76
C MET A 228 -2.42 -14.48 -5.66
N ASP A 229 -2.47 -15.37 -6.65
CA ASP A 229 -1.38 -15.56 -7.62
C ASP A 229 -1.17 -14.29 -8.47
N TYR A 230 -2.25 -13.62 -8.89
CA TYR A 230 -2.17 -12.35 -9.62
C TYR A 230 -1.61 -11.24 -8.73
N ALA A 231 -2.12 -11.13 -7.49
CA ALA A 231 -1.63 -10.16 -6.52
C ALA A 231 -0.13 -10.34 -6.23
N SER A 232 0.33 -11.58 -6.09
CA SER A 232 1.74 -11.87 -5.83
C SER A 232 2.64 -11.35 -6.94
N LYS A 233 2.30 -11.57 -8.21
CA LYS A 233 3.03 -11.04 -9.38
C LYS A 233 3.08 -9.50 -9.35
N GLY A 234 1.95 -8.86 -9.04
CA GLY A 234 1.88 -7.40 -8.93
C GLY A 234 2.77 -6.86 -7.80
N ILE A 235 2.75 -7.51 -6.63
CA ILE A 235 3.57 -7.12 -5.48
C ILE A 235 5.05 -7.31 -5.73
N GLU A 236 5.47 -8.37 -6.41
CA GLU A 236 6.87 -8.58 -6.83
C GLU A 236 7.37 -7.41 -7.69
N ALA A 237 6.58 -6.96 -8.64
CA ALA A 237 6.91 -5.81 -9.48
C ALA A 237 7.01 -4.50 -8.67
N LEU A 238 6.13 -4.29 -7.69
CA LEU A 238 6.18 -3.15 -6.78
C LEU A 238 7.42 -3.18 -5.89
N ILE A 239 7.74 -4.34 -5.31
CA ILE A 239 8.93 -4.54 -4.47
C ILE A 239 10.22 -4.34 -5.28
N ALA A 240 10.26 -4.76 -6.53
CA ALA A 240 11.41 -4.50 -7.41
C ALA A 240 11.67 -2.99 -7.56
N LYS A 241 10.63 -2.17 -7.70
CA LYS A 241 10.75 -0.70 -7.72
C LYS A 241 11.21 -0.13 -6.38
N GLN A 242 10.65 -0.60 -5.26
CA GLN A 242 11.09 -0.20 -3.92
C GLN A 242 12.58 -0.51 -3.70
N ARG A 243 13.05 -1.70 -4.13
CA ARG A 243 14.47 -2.09 -4.05
C ARG A 243 15.37 -1.16 -4.85
N THR A 244 14.95 -0.73 -6.02
CA THR A 244 15.72 0.22 -6.84
C THR A 244 15.90 1.56 -6.15
N ILE A 245 14.83 2.08 -5.51
CA ILE A 245 14.86 3.37 -4.82
C ILE A 245 15.67 3.28 -3.51
N LEU A 246 15.50 2.19 -2.78
CA LEU A 246 16.15 1.97 -1.47
C LEU A 246 17.46 1.17 -1.60
N ALA A 247 18.11 1.16 -2.78
CA ALA A 247 19.30 0.34 -3.05
C ALA A 247 20.48 0.64 -2.11
N GLN A 248 20.55 1.85 -1.57
CA GLN A 248 21.59 2.26 -0.62
C GLN A 248 21.22 1.99 0.84
N LEU A 249 19.98 1.51 1.11
CA LEU A 249 19.53 1.20 2.46
C LEU A 249 20.20 -0.10 2.92
N PRO A 250 21.10 -0.07 3.93
CA PRO A 250 21.67 -1.30 4.48
C PRO A 250 20.58 -2.05 5.26
N LEU A 251 19.90 -2.95 4.55
CA LEU A 251 18.97 -3.88 5.18
C LEU A 251 19.77 -4.87 6.06
N ARG A 252 19.24 -5.20 7.20
CA ARG A 252 19.84 -6.19 8.08
C ARG A 252 19.61 -7.58 7.50
N GLN A 253 20.71 -8.34 7.29
CA GLN A 253 20.65 -9.77 6.97
C GLN A 253 20.22 -10.58 8.20
#